data_64ed4c6353b7950498b52af94fac3c3d
#
_entry.id   64ed4c6353b7950498b52af94fac3c3d
#
_cell.length_a   1.000
_cell.length_b   1.000
_cell.length_c   1.000
_cell.angle_alpha   90.00
_cell.angle_beta   90.00
_cell.angle_gamma   90.00
#
_symmetry.space_group_name_H-M   'P 1'
#
loop_
_entity.id
_entity.type
_entity.pdbx_description
1 polymer ?
#
loop_
_entity_poly.entity_id
_entity_poly.type
_entity_poly.pdbx_seq_one_letter_code
_entity_poly.pdbx_strand_id
1 'polypeptide(L)'
;MNTTHSTKSITLEPNQGIPPRLLFMMAAISGLTVANLYYNQPLLEDIRKDLHVNEVQANLITFVTQVGYALGLLFVVPLADMWSRRKIAATSMICAALMSVTIALTTQVQVLWAASLILGVCSVIPQMFVPMARLYSLPQNQSRNMGYVLSGLLSGVLGARVVSGYIGDWFGWRTMFFVASVIMLICLMVSLQMLPRMRPTYQGKFTGLMHSILTIYKEHPLIRLYSIRAAFAFGSMMCVWSCMAFHLAGSPFYAGSEAVGMLGLCGMAGAMAASGIGRFIPRFGIMRISFVGSLLQLCAWGVAWCFANSYLGIIATIILVDIGAQCHQLSNQSGCLAQTPRATNRSNTIFMFHLFVGGSLGTLCAGFAWNTLQWTGVCLAGLVFAVVSLGITLIIKK
;
A
#
# COMPACT_ATOMS: atom_id res chain seq x y z
N MET A 1 -37.73 -8.84 -36.74
CA MET A 1 -37.64 -8.67 -35.26
C MET A 1 -36.19 -8.35 -34.91
N ASN A 2 -35.84 -7.05 -34.92
CA ASN A 2 -34.50 -6.57 -34.53
C ASN A 2 -34.49 -6.26 -33.04
N THR A 3 -34.00 -7.15 -32.23
CA THR A 3 -33.69 -6.88 -30.83
C THR A 3 -32.34 -6.18 -30.74
N THR A 4 -32.35 -4.86 -30.89
CA THR A 4 -31.21 -4.02 -30.50
C THR A 4 -31.04 -4.11 -28.97
N HIS A 5 -30.07 -4.88 -28.51
CA HIS A 5 -29.57 -4.82 -27.13
C HIS A 5 -28.98 -3.42 -26.89
N SER A 6 -29.84 -2.47 -26.54
CA SER A 6 -29.42 -1.21 -25.94
C SER A 6 -28.73 -1.53 -24.62
N THR A 7 -27.40 -1.50 -24.59
CA THR A 7 -26.60 -1.45 -23.37
C THR A 7 -26.93 -0.14 -22.65
N LYS A 8 -27.96 -0.17 -21.78
CA LYS A 8 -28.25 0.96 -20.88
C LYS A 8 -26.96 1.26 -20.11
N SER A 9 -26.35 2.41 -20.39
CA SER A 9 -25.21 2.90 -19.62
C SER A 9 -25.69 3.05 -18.17
N ILE A 10 -25.13 2.23 -17.28
CA ILE A 10 -25.44 2.29 -15.85
C ILE A 10 -24.98 3.67 -15.37
N THR A 11 -25.91 4.53 -14.97
CA THR A 11 -25.61 5.78 -14.27
C THR A 11 -25.63 5.49 -12.77
N LEU A 12 -24.50 5.70 -12.11
CA LEU A 12 -24.45 5.59 -10.64
C LEU A 12 -24.85 6.92 -10.02
N GLU A 13 -25.83 6.87 -9.14
CA GLU A 13 -26.24 8.01 -8.31
C GLU A 13 -25.88 7.75 -6.84
N PRO A 14 -25.48 8.78 -6.08
CA PRO A 14 -25.14 8.63 -4.66
C PRO A 14 -26.27 7.99 -3.86
N ASN A 15 -25.91 7.05 -2.98
CA ASN A 15 -26.83 6.35 -2.07
C ASN A 15 -27.93 5.46 -2.72
N GLN A 16 -27.83 5.18 -4.00
CA GLN A 16 -28.84 4.36 -4.70
C GLN A 16 -28.46 2.87 -4.85
N GLY A 17 -27.25 2.52 -4.50
CA GLY A 17 -26.76 1.13 -4.56
C GLY A 17 -25.75 0.90 -5.69
N ILE A 18 -24.85 -0.05 -5.45
CA ILE A 18 -23.84 -0.51 -6.42
C ILE A 18 -24.20 -1.91 -6.87
N PRO A 19 -24.25 -2.19 -8.19
CA PRO A 19 -24.41 -3.55 -8.70
C PRO A 19 -23.31 -4.48 -8.16
N PRO A 20 -23.63 -5.71 -7.72
CA PRO A 20 -22.65 -6.64 -7.14
C PRO A 20 -21.47 -6.94 -8.07
N ARG A 21 -21.72 -7.04 -9.39
CA ARG A 21 -20.67 -7.25 -10.40
C ARG A 21 -19.66 -6.10 -10.45
N LEU A 22 -20.16 -4.87 -10.34
CA LEU A 22 -19.30 -3.66 -10.31
C LEU A 22 -18.49 -3.61 -9.00
N LEU A 23 -19.12 -3.93 -7.87
CA LEU A 23 -18.43 -3.98 -6.58
C LEU A 23 -17.32 -5.04 -6.57
N PHE A 24 -17.58 -6.23 -7.12
CA PHE A 24 -16.56 -7.28 -7.26
C PHE A 24 -15.40 -6.83 -8.16
N MET A 25 -15.71 -6.22 -9.30
CA MET A 25 -14.71 -5.64 -10.20
C MET A 25 -13.83 -4.61 -9.47
N MET A 26 -14.45 -3.69 -8.71
CA MET A 26 -13.71 -2.68 -7.94
C MET A 26 -12.79 -3.33 -6.90
N ALA A 27 -13.23 -4.39 -6.23
CA ALA A 27 -12.42 -5.13 -5.26
C ALA A 27 -11.24 -5.86 -5.95
N ALA A 28 -11.51 -6.58 -7.04
CA ALA A 28 -10.48 -7.32 -7.78
C ALA A 28 -9.42 -6.36 -8.37
N ILE A 29 -9.84 -5.30 -9.04
CA ILE A 29 -8.91 -4.33 -9.63
C ILE A 29 -8.13 -3.57 -8.55
N SER A 30 -8.74 -3.29 -7.39
CA SER A 30 -8.01 -2.70 -6.27
C SER A 30 -6.86 -3.58 -5.81
N GLY A 31 -7.07 -4.89 -5.71
CA GLY A 31 -6.01 -5.83 -5.36
C GLY A 31 -4.93 -5.91 -6.43
N LEU A 32 -5.33 -6.08 -7.70
CA LEU A 32 -4.40 -6.26 -8.82
C LEU A 32 -3.55 -5.01 -9.08
N THR A 33 -4.09 -3.80 -8.87
CA THR A 33 -3.34 -2.55 -9.08
C THR A 33 -2.42 -2.22 -7.92
N VAL A 34 -2.82 -2.46 -6.66
CA VAL A 34 -1.93 -2.25 -5.51
C VAL A 34 -0.78 -3.26 -5.48
N ALA A 35 -0.98 -4.43 -6.06
CA ALA A 35 0.03 -5.48 -6.15
C ALA A 35 1.34 -5.00 -6.81
N ASN A 36 1.27 -4.03 -7.72
CA ASN A 36 2.44 -3.45 -8.38
C ASN A 36 3.46 -2.83 -7.40
N LEU A 37 3.03 -2.42 -6.20
CA LEU A 37 3.92 -1.86 -5.19
C LEU A 37 4.76 -2.94 -4.49
N TYR A 38 4.31 -4.18 -4.56
CA TYR A 38 4.82 -5.26 -3.72
C TYR A 38 5.50 -6.39 -4.52
N TYR A 39 5.33 -6.43 -5.85
CA TYR A 39 5.97 -7.44 -6.70
C TYR A 39 7.50 -7.42 -6.62
N ASN A 40 8.10 -6.25 -6.44
CA ASN A 40 9.56 -6.12 -6.40
C ASN A 40 10.17 -6.70 -5.12
N GLN A 41 9.45 -6.72 -3.98
CA GLN A 41 10.02 -7.03 -2.66
C GLN A 41 10.67 -8.43 -2.59
N PRO A 42 10.03 -9.54 -3.02
CA PRO A 42 10.70 -10.84 -3.04
C PRO A 42 11.82 -10.95 -4.08
N LEU A 43 11.77 -10.11 -5.13
CA LEU A 43 12.66 -10.19 -6.30
C LEU A 43 13.92 -9.33 -6.18
N LEU A 44 14.08 -8.56 -5.08
CA LEU A 44 15.17 -7.59 -4.94
C LEU A 44 16.55 -8.22 -5.06
N GLU A 45 16.75 -9.42 -4.53
CA GLU A 45 18.04 -10.12 -4.61
C GLU A 45 18.31 -10.63 -6.03
N ASP A 46 17.28 -11.13 -6.73
CA ASP A 46 17.40 -11.59 -8.10
C ASP A 46 17.72 -10.43 -9.05
N ILE A 47 17.04 -9.28 -8.84
CA ILE A 47 17.30 -8.03 -9.59
C ILE A 47 18.73 -7.55 -9.31
N ARG A 48 19.16 -7.58 -8.04
CA ARG A 48 20.50 -7.16 -7.63
C ARG A 48 21.59 -7.97 -8.36
N LYS A 49 21.43 -9.29 -8.38
CA LYS A 49 22.39 -10.20 -9.04
C LYS A 49 22.42 -10.00 -10.54
N ASP A 50 21.25 -9.90 -11.18
CA ASP A 50 21.14 -9.83 -12.63
C ASP A 50 21.62 -8.47 -13.19
N LEU A 51 21.38 -7.38 -12.49
CA LEU A 51 21.83 -6.04 -12.89
C LEU A 51 23.21 -5.66 -12.32
N HIS A 52 23.85 -6.55 -11.55
CA HIS A 52 25.16 -6.34 -10.91
C HIS A 52 25.22 -5.04 -10.08
N VAL A 53 24.17 -4.76 -9.33
CA VAL A 53 24.05 -3.58 -8.46
C VAL A 53 24.23 -3.96 -6.99
N ASN A 54 24.48 -2.96 -6.12
CA ASN A 54 24.55 -3.21 -4.68
C ASN A 54 23.14 -3.24 -4.05
N GLU A 55 23.06 -3.68 -2.79
CA GLU A 55 21.80 -3.84 -2.07
C GLU A 55 21.05 -2.52 -1.88
N VAL A 56 21.77 -1.41 -1.69
CA VAL A 56 21.15 -0.08 -1.60
C VAL A 56 20.47 0.30 -2.91
N GLN A 57 21.15 0.08 -4.04
CA GLN A 57 20.61 0.37 -5.37
C GLN A 57 19.39 -0.52 -5.69
N ALA A 58 19.40 -1.78 -5.30
CA ALA A 58 18.25 -2.65 -5.44
C ALA A 58 17.09 -2.21 -4.54
N ASN A 59 17.36 -1.87 -3.29
CA ASN A 59 16.35 -1.39 -2.33
C ASN A 59 15.71 -0.05 -2.76
N LEU A 60 16.44 0.81 -3.46
CA LEU A 60 15.90 2.04 -4.04
C LEU A 60 14.71 1.78 -4.99
N ILE A 61 14.58 0.59 -5.58
CA ILE A 61 13.43 0.22 -6.41
C ILE A 61 12.14 0.28 -5.57
N THR A 62 12.14 -0.35 -4.41
CA THR A 62 11.00 -0.32 -3.48
C THR A 62 10.75 1.09 -2.95
N PHE A 63 11.83 1.80 -2.58
CA PHE A 63 11.75 3.19 -2.12
C PHE A 63 11.06 4.11 -3.13
N VAL A 64 11.55 4.13 -4.38
CA VAL A 64 10.98 5.03 -5.41
C VAL A 64 9.56 4.63 -5.82
N THR A 65 9.23 3.33 -5.79
CA THR A 65 7.86 2.86 -6.03
C THR A 65 6.90 3.40 -4.98
N GLN A 66 7.29 3.39 -3.70
CA GLN A 66 6.47 3.93 -2.60
C GLN A 66 6.38 5.45 -2.65
N VAL A 67 7.48 6.15 -2.98
CA VAL A 67 7.46 7.60 -3.23
C VAL A 67 6.51 7.92 -4.37
N GLY A 68 6.57 7.16 -5.47
CA GLY A 68 5.64 7.29 -6.59
C GLY A 68 4.19 7.16 -6.15
N TYR A 69 3.88 6.14 -5.34
CA TYR A 69 2.53 5.95 -4.81
C TYR A 69 2.09 7.12 -3.91
N ALA A 70 2.97 7.63 -3.04
CA ALA A 70 2.68 8.81 -2.23
C ALA A 70 2.37 10.04 -3.10
N LEU A 71 3.15 10.27 -4.18
CA LEU A 71 2.87 11.34 -5.15
C LEU A 71 1.54 11.11 -5.87
N GLY A 72 1.23 9.88 -6.25
CA GLY A 72 -0.05 9.51 -6.84
C GLY A 72 -1.24 9.80 -5.91
N LEU A 73 -1.09 9.50 -4.61
CA LEU A 73 -2.09 9.85 -3.59
C LEU A 73 -2.33 11.35 -3.50
N LEU A 74 -1.27 12.14 -3.58
CA LEU A 74 -1.35 13.59 -3.43
C LEU A 74 -1.89 14.27 -4.69
N PHE A 75 -1.53 13.79 -5.88
CA PHE A 75 -1.84 14.46 -7.14
C PHE A 75 -2.91 13.75 -7.98
N VAL A 76 -2.86 12.42 -8.12
CA VAL A 76 -3.76 11.67 -9.02
C VAL A 76 -5.11 11.40 -8.36
N VAL A 77 -5.14 11.04 -7.08
CA VAL A 77 -6.40 10.75 -6.38
C VAL A 77 -7.32 11.97 -6.32
N PRO A 78 -6.86 13.21 -6.00
CA PRO A 78 -7.71 14.39 -6.04
C PRO A 78 -8.20 14.75 -7.46
N LEU A 79 -7.43 14.46 -8.49
CA LEU A 79 -7.87 14.65 -9.88
C LEU A 79 -9.11 13.81 -10.21
N ALA A 80 -9.31 12.67 -9.55
CA ALA A 80 -10.49 11.83 -9.73
C ALA A 80 -11.79 12.48 -9.19
N ASP A 81 -11.71 13.52 -8.37
CA ASP A 81 -12.86 14.32 -7.97
C ASP A 81 -13.22 15.40 -9.02
N MET A 82 -12.24 15.81 -9.86
CA MET A 82 -12.39 16.85 -10.87
C MET A 82 -12.64 16.29 -12.28
N TRP A 83 -12.07 15.13 -12.58
CA TRP A 83 -12.12 14.52 -13.90
C TRP A 83 -12.84 13.17 -13.86
N SER A 84 -13.11 12.63 -15.05
CA SER A 84 -13.73 11.30 -15.15
C SER A 84 -12.84 10.22 -14.54
N ARG A 85 -13.31 9.60 -13.46
CA ARG A 85 -12.62 8.50 -12.78
C ARG A 85 -12.27 7.35 -13.74
N ARG A 86 -13.15 7.09 -14.71
CA ARG A 86 -12.91 6.09 -15.76
C ARG A 86 -11.70 6.45 -16.64
N LYS A 87 -11.53 7.74 -17.01
CA LYS A 87 -10.38 8.18 -17.80
C LYS A 87 -9.08 8.08 -16.99
N ILE A 88 -9.10 8.54 -15.74
CA ILE A 88 -7.92 8.47 -14.85
C ILE A 88 -7.52 7.02 -14.62
N ALA A 89 -8.46 6.12 -14.31
CA ALA A 89 -8.17 4.71 -14.13
C ALA A 89 -7.58 4.09 -15.41
N ALA A 90 -8.17 4.38 -16.58
CA ALA A 90 -7.66 3.88 -17.86
C ALA A 90 -6.24 4.38 -18.17
N THR A 91 -5.98 5.68 -18.01
CA THR A 91 -4.64 6.26 -18.24
C THR A 91 -3.63 5.66 -17.28
N SER A 92 -3.97 5.54 -15.99
CA SER A 92 -3.09 4.92 -14.98
C SER A 92 -2.77 3.46 -15.32
N MET A 93 -3.76 2.67 -15.75
CA MET A 93 -3.53 1.26 -16.12
C MET A 93 -2.66 1.13 -17.38
N ILE A 94 -2.85 1.99 -18.40
CA ILE A 94 -2.01 2.02 -19.59
C ILE A 94 -0.56 2.36 -19.20
N CYS A 95 -0.36 3.43 -18.44
CA CYS A 95 0.96 3.81 -17.97
C CYS A 95 1.60 2.72 -17.10
N ALA A 96 0.85 2.10 -16.20
CA ALA A 96 1.34 1.00 -15.37
C ALA A 96 1.79 -0.21 -16.22
N ALA A 97 1.01 -0.58 -17.25
CA ALA A 97 1.37 -1.65 -18.17
C ALA A 97 2.65 -1.33 -18.94
N LEU A 98 2.78 -0.11 -19.47
CA LEU A 98 3.99 0.34 -20.18
C LEU A 98 5.22 0.36 -19.27
N MET A 99 5.09 0.87 -18.04
CA MET A 99 6.19 0.89 -17.07
C MET A 99 6.60 -0.52 -16.63
N SER A 100 5.65 -1.43 -16.48
CA SER A 100 5.95 -2.84 -16.19
C SER A 100 6.75 -3.49 -17.32
N VAL A 101 6.40 -3.25 -18.58
CA VAL A 101 7.20 -3.72 -19.74
C VAL A 101 8.58 -3.06 -19.73
N THR A 102 8.67 -1.77 -19.46
CA THR A 102 9.97 -1.07 -19.36
C THR A 102 10.86 -1.68 -18.30
N ILE A 103 10.32 -1.99 -17.12
CA ILE A 103 11.03 -2.67 -16.03
C ILE A 103 11.51 -4.06 -16.48
N ALA A 104 10.65 -4.82 -17.16
CA ALA A 104 10.98 -6.17 -17.62
C ALA A 104 12.11 -6.21 -18.67
N LEU A 105 12.21 -5.18 -19.51
CA LEU A 105 13.16 -5.12 -20.63
C LEU A 105 14.47 -4.39 -20.30
N THR A 106 14.48 -3.55 -19.26
CA THR A 106 15.66 -2.72 -18.97
C THR A 106 16.81 -3.52 -18.38
N THR A 107 18.02 -3.09 -18.74
CA THR A 107 19.29 -3.53 -18.13
C THR A 107 19.94 -2.41 -17.30
N GLN A 108 19.35 -1.22 -17.29
CA GLN A 108 19.86 -0.05 -16.59
C GLN A 108 19.03 0.25 -15.34
N VAL A 109 19.68 0.25 -14.18
CA VAL A 109 19.02 0.48 -12.90
C VAL A 109 18.34 1.85 -12.81
N GLN A 110 18.89 2.90 -13.45
CA GLN A 110 18.32 4.24 -13.48
C GLN A 110 16.96 4.26 -14.20
N VAL A 111 16.85 3.54 -15.33
CA VAL A 111 15.59 3.39 -16.07
C VAL A 111 14.59 2.61 -15.22
N LEU A 112 15.06 1.57 -14.50
CA LEU A 112 14.23 0.77 -13.62
C LEU A 112 13.67 1.63 -12.47
N TRP A 113 14.47 2.49 -11.84
CA TRP A 113 14.00 3.42 -10.82
C TRP A 113 12.96 4.41 -11.37
N ALA A 114 13.21 5.02 -12.52
CA ALA A 114 12.27 5.95 -13.14
C ALA A 114 10.94 5.27 -13.50
N ALA A 115 10.99 4.07 -14.09
CA ALA A 115 9.80 3.30 -14.41
C ALA A 115 9.05 2.87 -13.14
N SER A 116 9.75 2.46 -12.08
CA SER A 116 9.16 2.09 -10.79
C SER A 116 8.48 3.27 -10.09
N LEU A 117 9.05 4.48 -10.17
CA LEU A 117 8.42 5.70 -9.67
C LEU A 117 7.07 5.95 -10.36
N ILE A 118 7.06 5.92 -11.70
CA ILE A 118 5.84 6.15 -12.49
C ILE A 118 4.82 5.02 -12.26
N LEU A 119 5.27 3.77 -12.17
CA LEU A 119 4.43 2.62 -11.82
C LEU A 119 3.74 2.84 -10.46
N GLY A 120 4.47 3.34 -9.46
CA GLY A 120 3.94 3.72 -8.16
C GLY A 120 2.85 4.78 -8.28
N VAL A 121 3.12 5.89 -9.01
CA VAL A 121 2.13 6.97 -9.25
C VAL A 121 0.84 6.43 -9.86
N CYS A 122 0.95 5.48 -10.79
CA CYS A 122 -0.19 4.93 -11.51
C CYS A 122 -0.98 3.86 -10.74
N SER A 123 -0.44 3.36 -9.62
CA SER A 123 -1.03 2.25 -8.86
C SER A 123 -2.04 2.68 -7.80
N VAL A 124 -2.43 3.96 -7.72
CA VAL A 124 -3.31 4.54 -6.68
C VAL A 124 -4.81 4.31 -6.91
N ILE A 125 -5.20 3.52 -7.89
CA ILE A 125 -6.60 3.25 -8.27
C ILE A 125 -7.46 2.78 -7.09
N PRO A 126 -6.99 1.93 -6.15
CA PRO A 126 -7.78 1.51 -5.00
C PRO A 126 -8.27 2.67 -4.14
N GLN A 127 -7.48 3.72 -4.05
CA GLN A 127 -7.81 4.91 -3.25
C GLN A 127 -8.95 5.74 -3.86
N MET A 128 -9.27 5.53 -5.12
CA MET A 128 -10.47 6.08 -5.77
C MET A 128 -11.68 5.15 -5.59
N PHE A 129 -11.47 3.82 -5.62
CA PHE A 129 -12.56 2.85 -5.56
C PHE A 129 -13.16 2.67 -4.16
N VAL A 130 -12.35 2.75 -3.11
CA VAL A 130 -12.82 2.66 -1.72
C VAL A 130 -13.85 3.77 -1.38
N PRO A 131 -13.58 5.06 -1.63
CA PRO A 131 -14.58 6.11 -1.44
C PRO A 131 -15.79 5.97 -2.37
N MET A 132 -15.61 5.48 -3.60
CA MET A 132 -16.72 5.21 -4.53
C MET A 132 -17.65 4.14 -3.97
N ALA A 133 -17.10 3.05 -3.46
CA ALA A 133 -17.90 1.98 -2.85
C ALA A 133 -18.77 2.51 -1.70
N ARG A 134 -18.27 3.48 -0.92
CA ARG A 134 -19.05 4.14 0.11
C ARG A 134 -20.12 5.06 -0.48
N LEU A 135 -19.74 5.98 -1.38
CA LEU A 135 -20.59 7.06 -1.88
C LEU A 135 -21.83 6.53 -2.63
N TYR A 136 -21.66 5.50 -3.45
CA TYR A 136 -22.73 4.98 -4.31
C TYR A 136 -23.53 3.84 -3.68
N SER A 137 -23.13 3.29 -2.54
CA SER A 137 -23.88 2.25 -1.83
C SER A 137 -25.09 2.81 -1.11
N LEU A 138 -26.12 1.97 -0.94
CA LEU A 138 -27.22 2.25 -0.02
C LEU A 138 -26.66 2.53 1.38
N PRO A 139 -27.24 3.48 2.15
CA PRO A 139 -26.73 3.89 3.46
C PRO A 139 -26.43 2.72 4.41
N GLN A 140 -27.32 1.72 4.44
CA GLN A 140 -27.17 0.52 5.26
C GLN A 140 -26.02 -0.42 4.82
N ASN A 141 -25.56 -0.31 3.58
CA ASN A 141 -24.54 -1.18 3.00
C ASN A 141 -23.18 -0.51 2.80
N GLN A 142 -23.05 0.78 3.10
CA GLN A 142 -21.83 1.57 2.83
C GLN A 142 -20.57 0.94 3.45
N SER A 143 -20.63 0.64 4.74
CA SER A 143 -19.49 0.04 5.46
C SER A 143 -19.14 -1.35 4.94
N ARG A 144 -20.17 -2.18 4.64
CA ARG A 144 -19.98 -3.52 4.10
C ARG A 144 -19.31 -3.50 2.73
N ASN A 145 -19.80 -2.67 1.82
CA ASN A 145 -19.30 -2.60 0.45
C ASN A 145 -17.90 -1.97 0.37
N MET A 146 -17.62 -0.97 1.23
CA MET A 146 -16.27 -0.46 1.40
C MET A 146 -15.33 -1.55 1.91
N GLY A 147 -15.77 -2.37 2.87
CA GLY A 147 -15.04 -3.51 3.40
C GLY A 147 -14.69 -4.54 2.31
N TYR A 148 -15.59 -4.82 1.37
CA TYR A 148 -15.30 -5.72 0.23
C TYR A 148 -14.16 -5.19 -0.65
N VAL A 149 -14.15 -3.90 -0.97
CA VAL A 149 -13.06 -3.31 -1.78
C VAL A 149 -11.74 -3.32 -1.02
N LEU A 150 -11.75 -3.02 0.28
CA LEU A 150 -10.58 -3.11 1.15
C LEU A 150 -10.05 -4.54 1.28
N SER A 151 -10.94 -5.54 1.38
CA SER A 151 -10.53 -6.95 1.40
C SER A 151 -9.83 -7.34 0.11
N GLY A 152 -10.35 -6.90 -1.05
CA GLY A 152 -9.69 -7.09 -2.34
C GLY A 152 -8.30 -6.46 -2.38
N LEU A 153 -8.16 -5.22 -1.89
CA LEU A 153 -6.89 -4.52 -1.78
C LEU A 153 -5.89 -5.31 -0.91
N LEU A 154 -6.29 -5.74 0.29
CA LEU A 154 -5.42 -6.48 1.21
C LEU A 154 -5.02 -7.85 0.62
N SER A 155 -5.97 -8.55 -0.03
CA SER A 155 -5.66 -9.80 -0.74
C SER A 155 -4.62 -9.59 -1.84
N GLY A 156 -4.69 -8.45 -2.55
CA GLY A 156 -3.71 -8.09 -3.58
C GLY A 156 -2.32 -7.83 -3.01
N VAL A 157 -2.22 -7.11 -1.87
CA VAL A 157 -0.95 -6.86 -1.18
C VAL A 157 -0.26 -8.16 -0.78
N LEU A 158 -1.02 -9.10 -0.24
CA LEU A 158 -0.51 -10.39 0.24
C LEU A 158 -0.20 -11.33 -0.94
N GLY A 159 -1.15 -11.46 -1.86
CA GLY A 159 -1.01 -12.30 -3.05
C GLY A 159 0.13 -11.84 -3.96
N ALA A 160 0.41 -10.54 -4.03
CA ALA A 160 1.50 -10.00 -4.82
C ALA A 160 2.86 -10.61 -4.45
N ARG A 161 3.17 -10.68 -3.15
CA ARG A 161 4.44 -11.25 -2.68
C ARG A 161 4.57 -12.73 -2.99
N VAL A 162 3.48 -13.48 -2.76
CA VAL A 162 3.44 -14.92 -3.04
C VAL A 162 3.64 -15.18 -4.53
N VAL A 163 2.80 -14.56 -5.36
CA VAL A 163 2.83 -14.76 -6.82
C VAL A 163 4.15 -14.31 -7.41
N SER A 164 4.69 -13.15 -6.99
CA SER A 164 5.97 -12.67 -7.52
C SER A 164 7.13 -13.52 -7.05
N GLY A 165 7.11 -14.03 -5.82
CA GLY A 165 8.14 -14.94 -5.32
C GLY A 165 8.22 -16.22 -6.15
N TYR A 166 7.08 -16.91 -6.38
CA TYR A 166 7.06 -18.13 -7.21
C TYR A 166 7.40 -17.87 -8.68
N ILE A 167 6.84 -16.82 -9.29
CA ILE A 167 7.16 -16.48 -10.69
C ILE A 167 8.63 -16.12 -10.82
N GLY A 168 9.18 -15.38 -9.85
CA GLY A 168 10.59 -15.00 -9.85
C GLY A 168 11.52 -16.19 -9.78
N ASP A 169 11.24 -17.13 -8.89
CA ASP A 169 12.04 -18.33 -8.68
C ASP A 169 12.01 -19.27 -9.90
N TRP A 170 10.82 -19.49 -10.49
CA TRP A 170 10.65 -20.46 -11.58
C TRP A 170 10.96 -19.90 -12.97
N PHE A 171 10.63 -18.64 -13.22
CA PHE A 171 10.68 -18.04 -14.58
C PHE A 171 11.55 -16.76 -14.64
N GLY A 172 12.15 -16.37 -13.52
CA GLY A 172 12.94 -15.16 -13.41
C GLY A 172 12.10 -13.89 -13.14
N TRP A 173 12.73 -12.93 -12.48
CA TRP A 173 12.05 -11.70 -12.01
C TRP A 173 11.43 -10.86 -13.14
N ARG A 174 12.03 -10.86 -14.35
CA ARG A 174 11.49 -10.11 -15.49
C ARG A 174 10.12 -10.60 -15.93
N THR A 175 9.90 -11.93 -15.86
CA THR A 175 8.61 -12.55 -16.21
C THR A 175 7.48 -12.03 -15.36
N MET A 176 7.73 -11.76 -14.06
CA MET A 176 6.71 -11.18 -13.18
C MET A 176 6.21 -9.81 -13.71
N PHE A 177 7.09 -8.96 -14.20
CA PHE A 177 6.70 -7.65 -14.72
C PHE A 177 6.00 -7.73 -16.08
N PHE A 178 6.31 -8.71 -16.93
CA PHE A 178 5.49 -9.02 -18.11
C PHE A 178 4.09 -9.47 -17.72
N VAL A 179 3.95 -10.35 -16.74
CA VAL A 179 2.66 -10.81 -16.20
C VAL A 179 1.89 -9.61 -15.61
N ALA A 180 2.56 -8.74 -14.85
CA ALA A 180 1.96 -7.52 -14.30
C ALA A 180 1.40 -6.61 -15.41
N SER A 181 2.14 -6.45 -16.52
CA SER A 181 1.66 -5.67 -17.67
C SER A 181 0.40 -6.26 -18.28
N VAL A 182 0.36 -7.57 -18.50
CA VAL A 182 -0.84 -8.27 -19.02
C VAL A 182 -2.02 -8.10 -18.08
N ILE A 183 -1.80 -8.23 -16.76
CA ILE A 183 -2.83 -8.01 -15.74
C ILE A 183 -3.37 -6.58 -15.84
N MET A 184 -2.51 -5.57 -16.00
CA MET A 184 -2.96 -4.17 -16.13
C MET A 184 -3.79 -3.95 -17.39
N LEU A 185 -3.45 -4.58 -18.52
CA LEU A 185 -4.24 -4.51 -19.75
C LEU A 185 -5.60 -5.22 -19.60
N ILE A 186 -5.67 -6.35 -18.91
CA ILE A 186 -6.93 -7.01 -18.59
C ILE A 186 -7.79 -6.11 -17.69
N CYS A 187 -7.21 -5.54 -16.63
CA CYS A 187 -7.88 -4.59 -15.75
C CYS A 187 -8.41 -3.36 -16.51
N LEU A 188 -7.63 -2.85 -17.47
CA LEU A 188 -8.05 -1.77 -18.37
C LEU A 188 -9.30 -2.15 -19.17
N MET A 189 -9.28 -3.29 -19.86
CA MET A 189 -10.40 -3.76 -20.66
C MET A 189 -11.66 -3.92 -19.81
N VAL A 190 -11.55 -4.57 -18.66
CA VAL A 190 -12.67 -4.76 -17.72
C VAL A 190 -13.19 -3.42 -17.20
N SER A 191 -12.30 -2.49 -16.83
CA SER A 191 -12.68 -1.16 -16.37
C SER A 191 -13.41 -0.35 -17.47
N LEU A 192 -12.95 -0.42 -18.70
CA LEU A 192 -13.57 0.28 -19.82
C LEU A 192 -14.97 -0.27 -20.15
N GLN A 193 -15.24 -1.55 -19.89
CA GLN A 193 -16.55 -2.16 -20.10
C GLN A 193 -17.51 -1.91 -18.95
N MET A 194 -17.03 -2.00 -17.70
CA MET A 194 -17.89 -2.06 -16.52
C MET A 194 -17.98 -0.74 -15.76
N LEU A 195 -16.93 0.11 -15.79
CA LEU A 195 -16.94 1.36 -15.03
C LEU A 195 -17.82 2.40 -15.72
N PRO A 196 -18.93 2.82 -15.08
CA PRO A 196 -19.84 3.79 -15.68
C PRO A 196 -19.21 5.18 -15.79
N ARG A 197 -19.78 6.01 -16.68
CA ARG A 197 -19.41 7.42 -16.76
C ARG A 197 -20.03 8.14 -15.56
N MET A 198 -19.20 8.68 -14.69
CA MET A 198 -19.63 9.44 -13.52
C MET A 198 -19.33 10.94 -13.72
N ARG A 199 -20.20 11.79 -13.16
CA ARG A 199 -19.95 13.23 -13.14
C ARG A 199 -18.87 13.56 -12.10
N PRO A 200 -18.01 14.56 -12.38
CA PRO A 200 -17.07 15.07 -11.39
C PRO A 200 -17.81 15.54 -10.14
N THR A 201 -17.22 15.32 -8.98
CA THR A 201 -17.79 15.72 -7.68
C THR A 201 -17.34 17.13 -7.27
N TYR A 202 -16.27 17.64 -7.90
CA TYR A 202 -15.70 18.95 -7.60
C TYR A 202 -15.58 19.78 -8.90
N GLN A 203 -16.10 21.02 -8.87
CA GLN A 203 -16.12 21.94 -10.04
C GLN A 203 -15.12 23.11 -9.91
N GLY A 204 -14.29 23.14 -8.86
CA GLY A 204 -13.29 24.19 -8.65
C GLY A 204 -11.97 23.95 -9.41
N LYS A 205 -11.02 24.85 -9.23
CA LYS A 205 -9.66 24.70 -9.78
C LYS A 205 -8.83 23.71 -8.95
N PHE A 206 -7.88 23.01 -9.58
CA PHE A 206 -6.98 22.07 -8.90
C PHE A 206 -6.18 22.74 -7.77
N THR A 207 -5.72 23.97 -7.99
CA THR A 207 -5.04 24.78 -6.96
C THR A 207 -5.91 25.00 -5.72
N GLY A 208 -7.22 25.23 -5.89
CA GLY A 208 -8.16 25.35 -4.77
C GLY A 208 -8.32 24.04 -3.99
N LEU A 209 -8.31 22.90 -4.68
CA LEU A 209 -8.37 21.58 -4.04
C LEU A 209 -7.10 21.32 -3.23
N MET A 210 -5.91 21.58 -3.81
CA MET A 210 -4.63 21.47 -3.10
C MET A 210 -4.54 22.42 -1.91
N HIS A 211 -4.98 23.66 -2.08
CA HIS A 211 -5.03 24.63 -0.98
C HIS A 211 -5.91 24.10 0.17
N SER A 212 -7.06 23.51 -0.13
CA SER A 212 -7.94 22.94 0.90
C SER A 212 -7.29 21.77 1.67
N ILE A 213 -6.49 20.93 1.02
CA ILE A 213 -5.71 19.87 1.68
C ILE A 213 -4.68 20.48 2.63
N LEU A 214 -3.96 21.51 2.17
CA LEU A 214 -2.99 22.23 3.00
C LEU A 214 -3.64 22.97 4.17
N THR A 215 -4.81 23.56 3.97
CA THR A 215 -5.59 24.21 5.03
C THR A 215 -5.99 23.21 6.11
N ILE A 216 -6.56 22.06 5.73
CA ILE A 216 -6.91 20.99 6.68
C ILE A 216 -5.66 20.53 7.46
N TYR A 217 -4.53 20.35 6.78
CA TYR A 217 -3.27 19.95 7.42
C TYR A 217 -2.79 20.97 8.46
N LYS A 218 -2.93 22.28 8.15
CA LYS A 218 -2.54 23.38 9.07
C LYS A 218 -3.49 23.54 10.24
N GLU A 219 -4.79 23.48 10.00
CA GLU A 219 -5.83 23.76 11.00
C GLU A 219 -6.09 22.61 11.97
N HIS A 220 -5.78 21.37 11.57
CA HIS A 220 -6.07 20.19 12.39
C HIS A 220 -4.79 19.51 12.90
N PRO A 221 -4.21 19.95 14.04
CA PRO A 221 -2.96 19.38 14.58
C PRO A 221 -3.07 17.87 14.89
N LEU A 222 -4.25 17.38 15.26
CA LEU A 222 -4.45 15.95 15.51
C LEU A 222 -4.32 15.11 14.23
N ILE A 223 -4.70 15.63 13.06
CA ILE A 223 -4.49 14.93 11.78
C ILE A 223 -3.00 14.77 11.53
N ARG A 224 -2.20 15.83 11.72
CA ARG A 224 -0.73 15.75 11.58
C ARG A 224 -0.14 14.69 12.49
N LEU A 225 -0.54 14.73 13.74
CA LEU A 225 -0.02 13.86 14.79
C LEU A 225 -0.34 12.38 14.53
N TYR A 226 -1.61 12.08 14.21
CA TYR A 226 -2.03 10.73 13.86
C TYR A 226 -1.33 10.23 12.58
N SER A 227 -1.19 11.09 11.57
CA SER A 227 -0.54 10.74 10.31
C SER A 227 0.96 10.47 10.50
N ILE A 228 1.68 11.32 11.24
CA ILE A 228 3.11 11.15 11.51
C ILE A 228 3.36 9.91 12.35
N ARG A 229 2.57 9.67 13.39
CA ARG A 229 2.68 8.46 14.21
C ARG A 229 2.52 7.18 13.39
N ALA A 230 1.49 7.13 12.54
CA ALA A 230 1.26 5.99 11.65
C ALA A 230 2.37 5.85 10.60
N ALA A 231 2.94 6.96 10.12
CA ALA A 231 4.05 6.97 9.18
C ALA A 231 5.29 6.27 9.77
N PHE A 232 5.66 6.57 11.00
CA PHE A 232 6.77 5.89 11.68
C PHE A 232 6.47 4.40 11.92
N ALA A 233 5.26 4.05 12.34
CA ALA A 233 4.87 2.65 12.53
C ALA A 233 4.91 1.86 11.20
N PHE A 234 4.46 2.45 10.11
CA PHE A 234 4.51 1.84 8.78
C PHE A 234 5.95 1.76 8.25
N GLY A 235 6.78 2.79 8.52
CA GLY A 235 8.21 2.78 8.22
C GLY A 235 8.93 1.64 8.94
N SER A 236 8.63 1.41 10.23
CA SER A 236 9.14 0.27 10.99
C SER A 236 8.82 -1.07 10.30
N MET A 237 7.59 -1.28 9.86
CA MET A 237 7.18 -2.47 9.12
C MET A 237 7.92 -2.59 7.78
N MET A 238 8.08 -1.49 7.05
CA MET A 238 8.77 -1.50 5.75
C MET A 238 10.26 -1.83 5.87
N CYS A 239 10.91 -1.57 7.01
CA CYS A 239 12.30 -2.00 7.26
C CYS A 239 12.45 -3.52 7.12
N VAL A 240 11.54 -4.33 7.66
CA VAL A 240 11.56 -5.79 7.52
C VAL A 240 11.41 -6.20 6.06
N TRP A 241 10.34 -5.73 5.42
CA TRP A 241 9.98 -6.21 4.09
C TRP A 241 10.95 -5.79 2.98
N SER A 242 11.63 -4.66 3.14
CA SER A 242 12.57 -4.16 2.14
C SER A 242 13.91 -4.89 2.11
N CYS A 243 14.33 -5.51 3.21
CA CYS A 243 15.61 -6.22 3.31
C CYS A 243 15.45 -7.75 3.46
N MET A 244 14.21 -8.26 3.51
CA MET A 244 13.94 -9.68 3.73
C MET A 244 14.55 -10.57 2.63
N ALA A 245 14.50 -10.14 1.36
CA ALA A 245 15.07 -10.90 0.26
C ALA A 245 16.60 -11.06 0.41
N PHE A 246 17.29 -10.01 0.84
CA PHE A 246 18.75 -10.07 1.07
C PHE A 246 19.07 -10.94 2.29
N HIS A 247 18.27 -10.86 3.35
CA HIS A 247 18.50 -11.65 4.57
C HIS A 247 18.34 -13.15 4.31
N LEU A 248 17.27 -13.55 3.61
CA LEU A 248 17.03 -14.96 3.29
C LEU A 248 17.97 -15.53 2.24
N ALA A 249 18.52 -14.69 1.36
CA ALA A 249 19.51 -15.14 0.37
C ALA A 249 20.87 -15.50 0.98
N GLY A 250 21.17 -14.99 2.18
CA GLY A 250 22.41 -15.25 2.93
C GLY A 250 22.32 -16.46 3.86
N SER A 251 23.46 -16.73 4.56
CA SER A 251 23.53 -17.75 5.60
C SER A 251 22.59 -17.38 6.77
N PRO A 252 21.92 -18.34 7.41
CA PRO A 252 21.96 -19.80 7.17
C PRO A 252 20.92 -20.29 6.18
N PHE A 253 20.11 -19.41 5.58
CA PHE A 253 18.90 -19.79 4.84
C PHE A 253 19.17 -20.19 3.40
N TYR A 254 20.01 -19.42 2.67
CA TYR A 254 20.30 -19.63 1.23
C TYR A 254 19.03 -19.82 0.38
N ALA A 255 17.97 -19.08 0.70
CA ALA A 255 16.64 -19.24 0.12
C ALA A 255 16.40 -18.26 -1.03
N GLY A 256 15.62 -18.69 -2.02
CA GLY A 256 15.21 -17.90 -3.18
C GLY A 256 14.03 -16.97 -2.90
N SER A 257 13.57 -16.32 -3.96
CA SER A 257 12.42 -15.39 -3.91
C SER A 257 11.11 -16.08 -3.51
N GLU A 258 10.96 -17.38 -3.79
CA GLU A 258 9.83 -18.19 -3.33
C GLU A 258 9.65 -18.14 -1.80
N ALA A 259 10.74 -18.33 -1.05
CA ALA A 259 10.69 -18.33 0.41
C ALA A 259 10.24 -16.96 0.96
N VAL A 260 10.75 -15.86 0.37
CA VAL A 260 10.30 -14.49 0.71
C VAL A 260 8.82 -14.31 0.39
N GLY A 261 8.39 -14.81 -0.76
CA GLY A 261 6.98 -14.80 -1.18
C GLY A 261 6.08 -15.54 -0.20
N MET A 262 6.47 -16.74 0.25
CA MET A 262 5.74 -17.55 1.24
C MET A 262 5.59 -16.83 2.58
N LEU A 263 6.59 -16.08 3.03
CA LEU A 263 6.47 -15.22 4.22
C LEU A 263 5.38 -14.15 4.07
N GLY A 264 5.01 -13.78 2.84
CA GLY A 264 3.85 -12.92 2.57
C GLY A 264 2.56 -13.49 3.15
N LEU A 265 2.40 -14.83 3.25
CA LEU A 265 1.24 -15.47 3.89
C LEU A 265 1.19 -15.16 5.40
N CYS A 266 2.33 -14.98 6.06
CA CYS A 266 2.37 -14.58 7.47
C CYS A 266 1.76 -13.18 7.68
N GLY A 267 1.87 -12.30 6.68
CA GLY A 267 1.22 -10.98 6.67
C GLY A 267 -0.32 -11.07 6.69
N MET A 268 -0.92 -12.23 6.32
CA MET A 268 -2.36 -12.45 6.49
C MET A 268 -2.80 -12.34 7.94
N ALA A 269 -1.94 -12.69 8.89
CA ALA A 269 -2.24 -12.52 10.31
C ALA A 269 -2.53 -11.04 10.64
N GLY A 270 -1.74 -10.10 10.09
CA GLY A 270 -1.99 -8.67 10.21
C GLY A 270 -3.33 -8.25 9.59
N ALA A 271 -3.63 -8.74 8.37
CA ALA A 271 -4.89 -8.44 7.70
C ALA A 271 -6.12 -9.02 8.43
N MET A 272 -6.01 -10.22 8.99
CA MET A 272 -7.06 -10.82 9.81
C MET A 272 -7.25 -10.08 11.14
N ALA A 273 -6.14 -9.69 11.79
CA ALA A 273 -6.17 -8.88 13.00
C ALA A 273 -6.84 -7.52 12.77
N ALA A 274 -6.71 -6.93 11.57
CA ALA A 274 -7.31 -5.64 11.22
C ALA A 274 -8.82 -5.61 11.46
N SER A 275 -9.55 -6.68 11.15
CA SER A 275 -10.99 -6.78 11.37
C SER A 275 -11.36 -6.78 12.87
N GLY A 276 -10.54 -7.45 13.69
CA GLY A 276 -10.67 -7.43 15.16
C GLY A 276 -10.33 -6.06 15.75
N ILE A 277 -9.19 -5.48 15.32
CA ILE A 277 -8.73 -4.17 15.78
C ILE A 277 -9.79 -3.10 15.56
N GLY A 278 -10.43 -3.08 14.38
CA GLY A 278 -11.50 -2.13 14.06
C GLY A 278 -12.67 -2.16 15.06
N ARG A 279 -13.02 -3.33 15.60
CA ARG A 279 -14.06 -3.49 16.62
C ARG A 279 -13.63 -2.99 18.00
N PHE A 280 -12.35 -3.02 18.30
CA PHE A 280 -11.80 -2.61 19.59
C PHE A 280 -11.56 -1.10 19.68
N ILE A 281 -11.38 -0.38 18.55
CA ILE A 281 -11.12 1.07 18.55
C ILE A 281 -12.20 1.86 19.32
N PRO A 282 -13.52 1.64 19.09
CA PRO A 282 -14.56 2.36 19.85
C PRO A 282 -14.53 2.08 21.37
N ARG A 283 -14.11 0.86 21.76
CA ARG A 283 -14.09 0.43 23.19
C ARG A 283 -12.86 0.92 23.93
N PHE A 284 -11.67 0.84 23.32
CA PHE A 284 -10.41 1.13 24.00
C PHE A 284 -9.80 2.49 23.62
N GLY A 285 -10.28 3.09 22.53
CA GLY A 285 -9.78 4.35 22.00
C GLY A 285 -8.49 4.23 21.18
N ILE A 286 -8.23 5.28 20.39
CA ILE A 286 -7.12 5.35 19.45
C ILE A 286 -5.76 5.20 20.16
N MET A 287 -5.61 5.85 21.31
CA MET A 287 -4.33 5.92 22.05
C MET A 287 -3.89 4.56 22.58
N ARG A 288 -4.81 3.80 23.21
CA ARG A 288 -4.49 2.49 23.77
C ARG A 288 -4.16 1.48 22.67
N ILE A 289 -4.92 1.50 21.56
CA ILE A 289 -4.65 0.63 20.41
C ILE A 289 -3.30 0.96 19.77
N SER A 290 -2.97 2.24 19.61
CA SER A 290 -1.65 2.64 19.11
C SER A 290 -0.52 2.26 20.06
N PHE A 291 -0.73 2.37 21.38
CA PHE A 291 0.26 1.94 22.38
C PHE A 291 0.55 0.43 22.29
N VAL A 292 -0.50 -0.39 22.21
CA VAL A 292 -0.37 -1.83 21.98
C VAL A 292 0.37 -2.11 20.67
N GLY A 293 0.03 -1.39 19.60
CA GLY A 293 0.73 -1.51 18.30
C GLY A 293 2.24 -1.22 18.42
N SER A 294 2.60 -0.16 19.14
CA SER A 294 4.02 0.15 19.40
C SER A 294 4.73 -0.94 20.19
N LEU A 295 4.10 -1.48 21.22
CA LEU A 295 4.68 -2.58 22.01
C LEU A 295 4.89 -3.84 21.17
N LEU A 296 3.93 -4.19 20.31
CA LEU A 296 4.07 -5.33 19.39
C LEU A 296 5.23 -5.13 18.43
N GLN A 297 5.43 -3.93 17.89
CA GLN A 297 6.57 -3.63 17.02
C GLN A 297 7.90 -3.67 17.77
N LEU A 298 7.97 -3.17 19.00
CA LEU A 298 9.18 -3.28 19.83
C LEU A 298 9.52 -4.74 20.13
N CYS A 299 8.53 -5.55 20.51
CA CYS A 299 8.71 -7.00 20.70
C CYS A 299 9.17 -7.68 19.40
N ALA A 300 8.60 -7.30 18.25
CA ALA A 300 8.99 -7.82 16.94
C ALA A 300 10.48 -7.61 16.68
N TRP A 301 10.99 -6.40 16.93
CA TRP A 301 12.42 -6.10 16.76
C TRP A 301 13.32 -6.81 17.75
N GLY A 302 12.86 -7.04 18.97
CA GLY A 302 13.56 -7.91 19.94
C GLY A 302 13.66 -9.35 19.44
N VAL A 303 12.56 -9.91 18.91
CA VAL A 303 12.55 -11.24 18.28
C VAL A 303 13.44 -11.29 17.04
N ALA A 304 13.37 -10.28 16.17
CA ALA A 304 14.19 -10.17 14.96
C ALA A 304 15.70 -10.18 15.28
N TRP A 305 16.06 -9.55 16.38
CA TRP A 305 17.46 -9.50 16.85
C TRP A 305 17.92 -10.84 17.44
N CYS A 306 17.14 -11.39 18.38
CA CYS A 306 17.53 -12.60 19.12
C CYS A 306 17.44 -13.87 18.26
N PHE A 307 16.52 -13.92 17.30
CA PHE A 307 16.24 -15.11 16.50
C PHE A 307 16.45 -14.85 15.00
N ALA A 308 17.42 -14.02 14.64
CA ALA A 308 17.74 -13.62 13.26
C ALA A 308 17.96 -14.81 12.31
N ASN A 309 18.49 -15.90 12.80
CA ASN A 309 18.89 -17.09 12.03
C ASN A 309 17.83 -18.22 12.06
N SER A 310 16.61 -17.93 12.49
CA SER A 310 15.53 -18.92 12.61
C SER A 310 14.32 -18.51 11.79
N TYR A 311 13.79 -19.41 10.95
CA TYR A 311 12.54 -19.18 10.24
C TYR A 311 11.38 -18.86 11.18
N LEU A 312 11.29 -19.53 12.35
CA LEU A 312 10.26 -19.24 13.34
C LEU A 312 10.41 -17.83 13.91
N GLY A 313 11.66 -17.37 14.14
CA GLY A 313 11.96 -16.01 14.57
C GLY A 313 11.51 -14.97 13.52
N ILE A 314 11.81 -15.22 12.25
CA ILE A 314 11.40 -14.35 11.13
C ILE A 314 9.87 -14.31 11.01
N ILE A 315 9.19 -15.47 11.06
CA ILE A 315 7.73 -15.56 11.00
C ILE A 315 7.10 -14.78 12.16
N ALA A 316 7.58 -14.98 13.38
CA ALA A 316 7.09 -14.25 14.55
C ALA A 316 7.32 -12.74 14.42
N THR A 317 8.48 -12.32 13.93
CA THR A 317 8.78 -10.90 13.64
C THR A 317 7.77 -10.31 12.66
N ILE A 318 7.52 -10.97 11.53
CA ILE A 318 6.57 -10.50 10.52
C ILE A 318 5.16 -10.37 11.10
N ILE A 319 4.68 -11.40 11.79
CA ILE A 319 3.34 -11.38 12.39
C ILE A 319 3.20 -10.22 13.39
N LEU A 320 4.17 -10.05 14.27
CA LEU A 320 4.13 -9.02 15.32
C LEU A 320 4.23 -7.61 14.72
N VAL A 321 5.15 -7.40 13.77
CA VAL A 321 5.32 -6.07 13.15
C VAL A 321 4.11 -5.68 12.30
N ASP A 322 3.53 -6.63 11.56
CA ASP A 322 2.37 -6.39 10.71
C ASP A 322 1.11 -6.10 11.56
N ILE A 323 0.84 -6.88 12.61
CA ILE A 323 -0.26 -6.61 13.55
C ILE A 323 -0.06 -5.24 14.21
N GLY A 324 1.15 -4.93 14.65
CA GLY A 324 1.49 -3.64 15.24
C GLY A 324 1.24 -2.48 14.27
N ALA A 325 1.65 -2.62 13.02
CA ALA A 325 1.38 -1.63 11.97
C ALA A 325 -0.12 -1.45 11.71
N GLN A 326 -0.91 -2.53 11.68
CA GLN A 326 -2.36 -2.45 11.53
C GLN A 326 -3.05 -1.75 12.70
N CYS A 327 -2.58 -1.97 13.93
CA CYS A 327 -3.05 -1.21 15.11
C CYS A 327 -2.89 0.29 14.91
N HIS A 328 -1.72 0.73 14.44
CA HIS A 328 -1.47 2.13 14.14
C HIS A 328 -2.27 2.64 12.95
N GLN A 329 -2.28 1.91 11.85
CA GLN A 329 -2.95 2.34 10.62
C GLN A 329 -4.44 2.57 10.87
N LEU A 330 -5.16 1.58 11.38
CA LEU A 330 -6.61 1.64 11.56
C LEU A 330 -7.02 2.67 12.62
N SER A 331 -6.35 2.69 13.77
CA SER A 331 -6.71 3.62 14.85
C SER A 331 -6.45 5.07 14.44
N ASN A 332 -5.28 5.36 13.85
CA ASN A 332 -4.93 6.73 13.46
C ASN A 332 -5.75 7.20 12.25
N GLN A 333 -5.99 6.33 11.26
CA GLN A 333 -6.86 6.66 10.13
C GLN A 333 -8.26 7.01 10.59
N SER A 334 -8.84 6.20 11.49
CA SER A 334 -10.13 6.49 12.10
C SER A 334 -10.15 7.84 12.80
N GLY A 335 -9.08 8.16 13.57
CA GLY A 335 -8.91 9.44 14.22
C GLY A 335 -8.84 10.63 13.26
N CYS A 336 -8.07 10.50 12.18
CA CYS A 336 -7.98 11.52 11.13
C CYS A 336 -9.34 11.79 10.47
N LEU A 337 -10.07 10.74 10.11
CA LEU A 337 -11.37 10.87 9.45
C LEU A 337 -12.43 11.50 10.35
N ALA A 338 -12.36 11.25 11.66
CA ALA A 338 -13.27 11.82 12.65
C ALA A 338 -13.10 13.34 12.82
N GLN A 339 -11.90 13.90 12.56
CA GLN A 339 -11.64 15.34 12.67
C GLN A 339 -12.37 16.16 11.59
N THR A 340 -12.63 15.58 10.43
CA THR A 340 -13.21 16.30 9.28
C THR A 340 -14.33 15.50 8.61
N PRO A 341 -15.52 15.36 9.24
CA PRO A 341 -16.62 14.54 8.71
C PRO A 341 -17.11 14.99 7.32
N ARG A 342 -16.99 16.30 7.01
CA ARG A 342 -17.39 16.87 5.72
C ARG A 342 -16.28 16.81 4.64
N ALA A 343 -15.05 16.46 5.01
CA ALA A 343 -13.89 16.45 4.13
C ALA A 343 -13.05 15.16 4.28
N THR A 344 -13.68 14.04 4.58
CA THR A 344 -13.03 12.75 4.90
C THR A 344 -12.05 12.29 3.82
N ASN A 345 -12.37 12.49 2.53
CA ASN A 345 -11.45 12.10 1.44
C ASN A 345 -10.12 12.87 1.50
N ARG A 346 -10.17 14.17 1.79
CA ARG A 346 -8.96 15.01 1.89
C ARG A 346 -8.10 14.62 3.09
N SER A 347 -8.73 14.36 4.24
CA SER A 347 -8.03 13.89 5.43
C SER A 347 -7.45 12.49 5.23
N ASN A 348 -8.13 11.61 4.49
CA ASN A 348 -7.60 10.32 4.10
C ASN A 348 -6.38 10.46 3.16
N THR A 349 -6.42 11.39 2.23
CA THR A 349 -5.28 11.69 1.35
C THR A 349 -4.07 12.13 2.17
N ILE A 350 -4.24 13.05 3.15
CA ILE A 350 -3.17 13.49 4.05
C ILE A 350 -2.61 12.29 4.83
N PHE A 351 -3.48 11.49 5.44
CA PHE A 351 -3.09 10.33 6.22
C PHE A 351 -2.28 9.32 5.39
N MET A 352 -2.82 8.91 4.25
CA MET A 352 -2.18 7.91 3.38
C MET A 352 -0.89 8.42 2.75
N PHE A 353 -0.82 9.70 2.40
CA PHE A 353 0.41 10.33 1.93
C PHE A 353 1.53 10.21 2.97
N HIS A 354 1.27 10.59 4.23
CA HIS A 354 2.26 10.47 5.31
C HIS A 354 2.64 9.01 5.58
N LEU A 355 1.66 8.10 5.53
CA LEU A 355 1.90 6.67 5.71
C LEU A 355 2.94 6.16 4.72
N PHE A 356 2.77 6.46 3.42
CA PHE A 356 3.69 6.00 2.38
C PHE A 356 5.03 6.76 2.37
N VAL A 357 5.05 8.04 2.77
CA VAL A 357 6.30 8.75 3.02
C VAL A 357 7.08 8.07 4.16
N GLY A 358 6.41 7.71 5.25
CA GLY A 358 7.03 6.95 6.34
C GLY A 358 7.55 5.59 5.89
N GLY A 359 6.76 4.86 5.10
CA GLY A 359 7.18 3.59 4.50
C GLY A 359 8.42 3.74 3.61
N SER A 360 8.44 4.76 2.76
CA SER A 360 9.60 5.08 1.91
C SER A 360 10.84 5.36 2.75
N LEU A 361 10.72 6.21 3.78
CA LEU A 361 11.84 6.51 4.68
C LEU A 361 12.33 5.26 5.43
N GLY A 362 11.42 4.40 5.90
CA GLY A 362 11.79 3.14 6.53
C GLY A 362 12.57 2.23 5.58
N THR A 363 12.07 2.07 4.34
CA THR A 363 12.76 1.33 3.28
C THR A 363 14.16 1.88 3.00
N LEU A 364 14.29 3.21 2.86
CA LEU A 364 15.58 3.86 2.58
C LEU A 364 16.56 3.67 3.73
N CYS A 365 16.13 3.94 4.96
CA CYS A 365 16.96 3.78 6.15
C CYS A 365 17.41 2.31 6.34
N ALA A 366 16.51 1.35 6.10
CA ALA A 366 16.84 -0.07 6.19
C ALA A 366 17.87 -0.48 5.14
N GLY A 367 17.77 0.02 3.89
CA GLY A 367 18.74 -0.26 2.84
C GLY A 367 20.15 0.24 3.17
N PHE A 368 20.28 1.46 3.70
CA PHE A 368 21.57 1.98 4.16
C PHE A 368 22.09 1.23 5.39
N ALA A 369 21.21 0.92 6.34
CA ALA A 369 21.57 0.17 7.55
C ALA A 369 22.01 -1.27 7.22
N TRP A 370 21.37 -1.89 6.21
CA TRP A 370 21.80 -3.19 5.70
C TRP A 370 23.22 -3.15 5.13
N ASN A 371 23.55 -2.15 4.34
CA ASN A 371 24.88 -2.01 3.74
C ASN A 371 26.02 -1.85 4.77
N THR A 372 25.70 -1.35 5.97
CA THR A 372 26.70 -1.12 7.04
C THR A 372 26.77 -2.25 8.06
N LEU A 373 25.64 -2.74 8.54
CA LEU A 373 25.52 -3.66 9.66
C LEU A 373 24.64 -4.88 9.34
N GLN A 374 24.33 -5.12 8.07
CA GLN A 374 23.48 -6.21 7.61
C GLN A 374 22.14 -6.26 8.39
N TRP A 375 21.63 -7.43 8.75
CA TRP A 375 20.36 -7.60 9.47
C TRP A 375 20.31 -6.84 10.81
N THR A 376 21.42 -6.76 11.51
CA THR A 376 21.53 -5.99 12.75
C THR A 376 21.19 -4.51 12.52
N GLY A 377 21.69 -3.94 11.42
CA GLY A 377 21.38 -2.56 11.02
C GLY A 377 19.89 -2.36 10.74
N VAL A 378 19.26 -3.31 10.05
CA VAL A 378 17.81 -3.29 9.78
C VAL A 378 17.01 -3.32 11.09
N CYS A 379 17.41 -4.17 12.03
CA CYS A 379 16.78 -4.24 13.35
C CYS A 379 16.87 -2.91 14.10
N LEU A 380 18.04 -2.26 14.08
CA LEU A 380 18.22 -0.93 14.68
C LEU A 380 17.38 0.14 14.01
N ALA A 381 17.37 0.19 12.69
CA ALA A 381 16.55 1.14 11.95
C ALA A 381 15.07 0.99 12.29
N GLY A 382 14.55 -0.24 12.20
CA GLY A 382 13.15 -0.51 12.49
C GLY A 382 12.77 -0.26 13.97
N LEU A 383 13.68 -0.55 14.89
CA LEU A 383 13.52 -0.23 16.31
C LEU A 383 13.40 1.28 16.54
N VAL A 384 14.26 2.09 15.91
CA VAL A 384 14.19 3.57 15.98
C VAL A 384 12.83 4.07 15.51
N PHE A 385 12.33 3.60 14.37
CA PHE A 385 11.00 3.96 13.88
C PHE A 385 9.89 3.58 14.89
N ALA A 386 9.95 2.39 15.48
CA ALA A 386 8.98 1.93 16.48
C ALA A 386 9.05 2.77 17.78
N VAL A 387 10.25 3.11 18.26
CA VAL A 387 10.46 3.96 19.44
C VAL A 387 9.92 5.38 19.20
N VAL A 388 10.16 5.97 18.03
CA VAL A 388 9.60 7.29 17.69
C VAL A 388 8.07 7.24 17.67
N SER A 389 7.47 6.21 17.07
CA SER A 389 6.02 6.01 17.08
C SER A 389 5.44 5.90 18.49
N LEU A 390 6.14 5.16 19.38
CA LEU A 390 5.79 5.06 20.81
C LEU A 390 5.93 6.41 21.50
N GLY A 391 7.03 7.14 21.29
CA GLY A 391 7.28 8.45 21.86
C GLY A 391 6.16 9.44 21.54
N ILE A 392 5.74 9.49 20.27
CA ILE A 392 4.59 10.30 19.83
C ILE A 392 3.31 9.87 20.58
N THR A 393 3.12 8.56 20.78
CA THR A 393 1.94 8.03 21.49
C THR A 393 1.93 8.49 22.97
N LEU A 394 3.08 8.55 23.61
CA LEU A 394 3.18 8.97 25.02
C LEU A 394 3.01 10.47 25.21
N ILE A 395 3.50 11.29 24.27
CA ILE A 395 3.36 12.76 24.32
C ILE A 395 1.88 13.16 24.22
N ILE A 396 1.08 12.48 23.41
CA ILE A 396 -0.34 12.79 23.22
C ILE A 396 -1.19 12.44 24.46
N LYS A 397 -0.70 11.55 25.33
CA LYS A 397 -1.46 11.09 26.50
C LYS A 397 -1.59 12.18 27.60
N LYS A 398 -0.85 13.28 27.46
CA LYS A 398 -0.97 14.48 28.27
C LYS A 398 -1.90 15.51 27.62
#